data_a9a25c41087d4ed6944ae61245b4ed90
#
_entry.id   a9a25c41087d4ed6944ae61245b4ed90
#
_cell.length_a   1.000
_cell.length_b   1.000
_cell.length_c   1.000
_cell.angle_alpha   90.00
_cell.angle_beta   90.00
_cell.angle_gamma   90.00
#
_symmetry.space_group_name_H-M   'P 1'
#
loop_
_entity.id
_entity.type
_entity.pdbx_description
1 polymer ?
#
loop_
_entity_poly.entity_id
_entity_poly.type
_entity_poly.pdbx_seq_one_letter_code
_entity_poly.pdbx_strand_id
1 'polypeptide(L)'
;MIILITGPSHTGKTLLAQRLLEKYHYPYLSIDHLKMGLIRSGNTELTPMDDDKLTDYLWPIVREMIKTAIENSQNLIVEGCYVPFDWKKDFEPIYRKYIHYRCLVMSRAYIEANFESIRTHACAIEQRLDAEINMEALIRENKQTLQRCEEFGCPYVLIDDTYPDNLYSPFAVTSASFEDMSMAAHIMVTSFQTAFAEFVTPQTMHACTNPENCRNMLEQIHTDGDMQFLLGDNQGFICWQVREAETEIVALHTLPESWGTGLGHALLTEALNQIGDRSVFLWAFKVNTRARRFYEKHGFVWDGNERVSEFDGLVEVKYIRTL
;
A
#
# COMPACT_ATOMS: atom_id res chain seq x y z
N MET A 1 -7.34 -1.19 2.50
CA MET A 1 -6.65 -0.94 1.21
C MET A 1 -6.82 -2.15 0.30
N ILE A 2 -7.12 -1.94 -0.96
CA ILE A 2 -7.19 -3.00 -1.98
C ILE A 2 -6.03 -2.80 -2.95
N ILE A 3 -5.24 -3.84 -3.19
CA ILE A 3 -4.20 -3.85 -4.20
C ILE A 3 -4.70 -4.71 -5.37
N LEU A 4 -5.02 -4.07 -6.49
CA LEU A 4 -5.58 -4.72 -7.67
C LEU A 4 -4.49 -4.85 -8.75
N ILE A 5 -4.04 -6.09 -8.98
CA ILE A 5 -2.94 -6.41 -9.89
C ILE A 5 -3.49 -7.12 -11.12
N THR A 6 -3.20 -6.59 -12.28
CA THR A 6 -3.59 -7.22 -13.56
C THR A 6 -2.44 -7.18 -14.58
N GLY A 7 -2.71 -7.64 -15.78
CA GLY A 7 -1.75 -7.68 -16.89
C GLY A 7 -1.83 -9.00 -17.65
N PRO A 8 -1.14 -9.13 -18.78
CA PRO A 8 -1.11 -10.35 -19.58
C PRO A 8 -0.62 -11.57 -18.82
N SER A 9 -0.85 -12.75 -19.36
CA SER A 9 -0.30 -13.97 -18.80
C SER A 9 1.23 -13.88 -18.70
N HIS A 10 1.79 -14.58 -17.71
CA HIS A 10 3.24 -14.68 -17.48
C HIS A 10 3.98 -13.39 -17.08
N THR A 11 3.31 -12.28 -16.81
CA THR A 11 3.94 -11.03 -16.36
C THR A 11 4.30 -11.02 -14.87
N GLY A 12 4.15 -12.14 -14.14
CA GLY A 12 4.54 -12.27 -12.74
C GLY A 12 3.54 -11.70 -11.73
N LYS A 13 2.28 -11.53 -12.11
CA LYS A 13 1.20 -11.05 -11.21
C LYS A 13 1.13 -11.83 -9.90
N THR A 14 1.06 -13.16 -10.01
CA THR A 14 0.96 -14.07 -8.86
C THR A 14 2.22 -14.01 -7.99
N LEU A 15 3.42 -13.88 -8.60
CA LEU A 15 4.67 -13.68 -7.86
C LEU A 15 4.66 -12.35 -7.08
N LEU A 16 4.20 -11.28 -7.73
CA LEU A 16 4.04 -9.99 -7.06
C LEU A 16 3.03 -10.07 -5.91
N ALA A 17 1.87 -10.68 -6.14
CA ALA A 17 0.84 -10.87 -5.10
C ALA A 17 1.39 -11.66 -3.91
N GLN A 18 2.19 -12.71 -4.15
CA GLN A 18 2.83 -13.49 -3.11
C GLN A 18 3.84 -12.65 -2.30
N ARG A 19 4.71 -11.89 -2.96
CA ARG A 19 5.66 -10.98 -2.30
C ARG A 19 4.95 -9.91 -1.44
N LEU A 20 3.82 -9.39 -1.93
CA LEU A 20 3.02 -8.43 -1.18
C LEU A 20 2.30 -9.07 0.01
N LEU A 21 1.81 -10.30 -0.13
CA LEU A 21 1.27 -11.08 0.98
C LEU A 21 2.33 -11.26 2.08
N GLU A 22 3.55 -11.63 1.72
CA GLU A 22 4.67 -11.82 2.66
C GLU A 22 5.08 -10.49 3.32
N LYS A 23 5.14 -9.40 2.54
CA LYS A 23 5.57 -8.08 3.02
C LYS A 23 4.51 -7.41 3.90
N TYR A 24 3.24 -7.44 3.49
CA TYR A 24 2.16 -6.68 4.13
C TYR A 24 1.20 -7.53 4.96
N HIS A 25 1.32 -8.86 4.89
CA HIS A 25 0.41 -9.82 5.53
C HIS A 25 -1.07 -9.58 5.16
N TYR A 26 -1.32 -9.12 3.94
CA TYR A 26 -2.68 -8.93 3.42
C TYR A 26 -3.19 -10.21 2.79
N PRO A 27 -4.45 -10.62 3.05
CA PRO A 27 -5.04 -11.74 2.36
C PRO A 27 -5.04 -11.51 0.84
N TYR A 28 -4.98 -12.60 0.10
CA TYR A 28 -4.83 -12.60 -1.33
C TYR A 28 -5.93 -13.42 -2.01
N LEU A 29 -6.54 -12.83 -3.05
CA LEU A 29 -7.55 -13.44 -3.91
C LEU A 29 -7.00 -13.55 -5.33
N SER A 30 -6.78 -14.79 -5.80
CA SER A 30 -6.56 -15.07 -7.22
C SER A 30 -7.89 -15.19 -7.94
N ILE A 31 -8.09 -14.39 -8.99
CA ILE A 31 -9.27 -14.48 -9.86
C ILE A 31 -9.25 -15.82 -10.63
N ASP A 32 -8.06 -16.36 -10.94
CA ASP A 32 -7.93 -17.68 -11.55
C ASP A 32 -8.43 -18.82 -10.62
N HIS A 33 -8.16 -18.73 -9.33
CA HIS A 33 -8.73 -19.70 -8.37
C HIS A 33 -10.24 -19.59 -8.29
N LEU A 34 -10.79 -18.37 -8.27
CA LEU A 34 -12.24 -18.15 -8.30
C LEU A 34 -12.85 -18.73 -9.59
N LYS A 35 -12.23 -18.43 -10.75
CA LYS A 35 -12.62 -18.98 -12.06
C LYS A 35 -12.71 -20.50 -12.03
N MET A 36 -11.63 -21.15 -11.62
CA MET A 36 -11.59 -22.62 -11.58
C MET A 36 -12.57 -23.21 -10.56
N GLY A 37 -12.78 -22.53 -9.44
CA GLY A 37 -13.80 -22.91 -8.46
C GLY A 37 -15.21 -22.92 -9.05
N LEU A 38 -15.58 -21.85 -9.76
CA LEU A 38 -16.89 -21.71 -10.39
C LEU A 38 -17.11 -22.70 -11.55
N ILE A 39 -16.09 -22.91 -12.39
CA ILE A 39 -16.16 -23.87 -13.49
C ILE A 39 -16.28 -25.31 -12.94
N ARG A 40 -15.40 -25.72 -12.03
CA ARG A 40 -15.37 -27.10 -11.51
C ARG A 40 -16.59 -27.46 -10.65
N SER A 41 -17.21 -26.49 -10.00
CA SER A 41 -18.42 -26.67 -9.23
C SER A 41 -19.70 -26.66 -10.08
N GLY A 42 -19.59 -26.41 -11.39
CA GLY A 42 -20.73 -26.35 -12.31
C GLY A 42 -21.59 -25.10 -12.16
N ASN A 43 -21.08 -24.03 -11.57
CA ASN A 43 -21.79 -22.75 -11.47
C ASN A 43 -21.77 -21.95 -12.77
N THR A 44 -21.03 -22.40 -13.78
CA THR A 44 -21.00 -21.83 -15.12
C THR A 44 -20.72 -22.93 -16.14
N GLU A 45 -21.24 -22.77 -17.36
CA GLU A 45 -20.94 -23.62 -18.51
C GLU A 45 -19.68 -23.12 -19.28
N LEU A 46 -19.11 -21.98 -18.88
CA LEU A 46 -17.89 -21.46 -19.49
C LEU A 46 -16.71 -22.39 -19.22
N THR A 47 -15.80 -22.42 -20.17
CA THR A 47 -14.54 -23.17 -20.08
C THR A 47 -13.36 -22.22 -19.91
N PRO A 48 -12.18 -22.69 -19.49
CA PRO A 48 -10.98 -21.84 -19.40
C PRO A 48 -10.56 -21.16 -20.72
N MET A 49 -11.13 -21.58 -21.86
CA MET A 49 -10.83 -21.01 -23.18
C MET A 49 -11.76 -19.85 -23.57
N ASP A 50 -12.78 -19.56 -22.77
CA ASP A 50 -13.76 -18.50 -23.03
C ASP A 50 -13.35 -17.17 -22.38
N ASP A 51 -12.10 -16.72 -22.54
CA ASP A 51 -11.51 -15.60 -21.80
C ASP A 51 -12.31 -14.29 -21.82
N ASP A 52 -12.84 -13.90 -22.97
CA ASP A 52 -13.65 -12.67 -23.09
C ASP A 52 -14.93 -12.76 -22.24
N LYS A 53 -15.64 -13.88 -22.33
CA LYS A 53 -16.87 -14.12 -21.56
C LYS A 53 -16.58 -14.29 -20.07
N LEU A 54 -15.42 -14.85 -19.74
CA LEU A 54 -14.98 -15.00 -18.35
C LEU A 54 -14.74 -13.67 -17.67
N THR A 55 -14.25 -12.66 -18.39
CA THR A 55 -14.11 -11.31 -17.82
C THR A 55 -15.48 -10.75 -17.42
N ASP A 56 -16.47 -10.82 -18.32
CA ASP A 56 -17.83 -10.34 -18.05
C ASP A 56 -18.54 -11.11 -16.93
N TYR A 57 -18.22 -12.39 -16.78
CA TYR A 57 -18.80 -13.24 -15.74
C TYR A 57 -18.13 -13.05 -14.37
N LEU A 58 -16.82 -12.98 -14.32
CA LEU A 58 -16.06 -12.95 -13.06
C LEU A 58 -16.00 -11.55 -12.44
N TRP A 59 -15.84 -10.51 -13.29
CA TRP A 59 -15.62 -9.16 -12.78
C TRP A 59 -16.74 -8.64 -11.86
N PRO A 60 -18.03 -8.82 -12.15
CA PRO A 60 -19.10 -8.42 -11.22
C PRO A 60 -18.97 -9.08 -9.83
N ILE A 61 -18.55 -10.33 -9.77
CA ILE A 61 -18.33 -11.04 -8.50
C ILE A 61 -17.16 -10.45 -7.73
N VAL A 62 -16.01 -10.29 -8.41
CA VAL A 62 -14.78 -9.72 -7.83
C VAL A 62 -15.01 -8.30 -7.34
N ARG A 63 -15.73 -7.49 -8.13
CA ARG A 63 -16.10 -6.12 -7.77
C ARG A 63 -16.85 -6.06 -6.43
N GLU A 64 -17.86 -6.90 -6.24
CA GLU A 64 -18.64 -6.91 -5.00
C GLU A 64 -17.83 -7.46 -3.81
N MET A 65 -16.91 -8.41 -4.05
CA MET A 65 -15.96 -8.84 -3.02
C MET A 65 -15.01 -7.70 -2.59
N ILE A 66 -14.55 -6.90 -3.55
CA ILE A 66 -13.72 -5.71 -3.28
C ILE A 66 -14.51 -4.69 -2.44
N LYS A 67 -15.76 -4.36 -2.83
CA LYS A 67 -16.62 -3.45 -2.05
C LYS A 67 -16.81 -3.95 -0.62
N THR A 68 -17.15 -5.22 -0.46
CA THR A 68 -17.33 -5.86 0.86
C THR A 68 -16.06 -5.75 1.72
N ALA A 69 -14.88 -5.99 1.15
CA ALA A 69 -13.62 -5.84 1.87
C ALA A 69 -13.38 -4.39 2.33
N ILE A 70 -13.69 -3.40 1.48
CA ILE A 70 -13.57 -1.98 1.82
C ILE A 70 -14.55 -1.61 2.95
N GLU A 71 -15.81 -2.00 2.86
CA GLU A 71 -16.87 -1.74 3.85
C GLU A 71 -16.51 -2.32 5.21
N ASN A 72 -15.88 -3.49 5.24
CA ASN A 72 -15.38 -4.12 6.45
C ASN A 72 -14.02 -3.61 6.91
N SER A 73 -13.47 -2.56 6.28
CA SER A 73 -12.14 -2.03 6.59
C SER A 73 -11.03 -3.09 6.51
N GLN A 74 -11.17 -4.05 5.61
CA GLN A 74 -10.19 -5.10 5.36
C GLN A 74 -9.21 -4.70 4.27
N ASN A 75 -7.99 -5.20 4.37
CA ASN A 75 -7.01 -5.13 3.30
C ASN A 75 -7.12 -6.38 2.44
N LEU A 76 -6.94 -6.26 1.12
CA LEU A 76 -7.03 -7.38 0.20
C LEU A 76 -6.13 -7.16 -1.02
N ILE A 77 -5.36 -8.17 -1.39
CA ILE A 77 -4.67 -8.24 -2.67
C ILE A 77 -5.55 -9.04 -3.62
N VAL A 78 -5.87 -8.49 -4.79
CA VAL A 78 -6.63 -9.14 -5.86
C VAL A 78 -5.77 -9.20 -7.10
N GLU A 79 -5.58 -10.38 -7.70
CA GLU A 79 -4.82 -10.51 -8.92
C GLU A 79 -5.49 -11.40 -9.96
N GLY A 80 -5.28 -11.06 -11.23
CA GLY A 80 -5.75 -11.84 -12.36
C GLY A 80 -5.83 -11.05 -13.66
N CYS A 81 -6.12 -11.75 -14.76
CA CYS A 81 -6.26 -11.14 -16.08
C CYS A 81 -7.65 -10.53 -16.32
N TYR A 82 -8.65 -10.91 -15.52
CA TYR A 82 -10.08 -10.65 -15.75
C TYR A 82 -10.54 -9.33 -15.11
N VAL A 83 -9.72 -8.29 -15.22
CA VAL A 83 -10.02 -6.93 -14.74
C VAL A 83 -10.18 -6.01 -15.96
N PRO A 84 -11.37 -5.41 -16.21
CA PRO A 84 -11.57 -4.53 -17.34
C PRO A 84 -10.76 -3.23 -17.19
N PHE A 85 -10.29 -2.66 -18.30
CA PHE A 85 -9.50 -1.43 -18.26
C PHE A 85 -10.32 -0.21 -17.81
N ASP A 86 -11.61 -0.21 -18.05
CA ASP A 86 -12.55 0.82 -17.59
C ASP A 86 -13.14 0.54 -16.19
N TRP A 87 -12.49 -0.33 -15.39
CA TRP A 87 -12.91 -0.76 -14.05
C TRP A 87 -13.38 0.37 -13.14
N LYS A 88 -12.83 1.58 -13.31
CA LYS A 88 -13.18 2.75 -12.50
C LYS A 88 -14.66 3.12 -12.57
N LYS A 89 -15.35 2.82 -13.69
CA LYS A 89 -16.79 3.09 -13.86
C LYS A 89 -17.67 2.30 -12.89
N ASP A 90 -17.17 1.14 -12.45
CA ASP A 90 -17.90 0.18 -11.62
C ASP A 90 -17.82 0.46 -10.11
N PHE A 91 -17.08 1.52 -9.73
CA PHE A 91 -16.94 1.94 -8.35
C PHE A 91 -17.28 3.42 -8.18
N GLU A 92 -18.09 3.74 -7.18
CA GLU A 92 -18.31 5.12 -6.75
C GLU A 92 -17.00 5.72 -6.16
N PRO A 93 -16.88 7.06 -6.11
CA PRO A 93 -15.68 7.72 -5.60
C PRO A 93 -15.28 7.28 -4.18
N ILE A 94 -16.27 6.92 -3.34
CA ILE A 94 -16.04 6.47 -1.97
C ILE A 94 -15.20 5.17 -1.91
N TYR A 95 -15.34 4.27 -2.89
CA TYR A 95 -14.56 3.04 -2.96
C TYR A 95 -13.22 3.24 -3.68
N ARG A 96 -13.18 4.08 -4.75
CA ARG A 96 -12.00 4.25 -5.62
C ARG A 96 -10.76 4.66 -4.85
N LYS A 97 -10.89 5.50 -3.83
CA LYS A 97 -9.78 5.97 -3.01
C LYS A 97 -9.04 4.87 -2.24
N TYR A 98 -9.65 3.70 -2.09
CA TYR A 98 -9.05 2.55 -1.42
C TYR A 98 -8.44 1.52 -2.38
N ILE A 99 -8.60 1.72 -3.71
CA ILE A 99 -8.17 0.76 -4.74
C ILE A 99 -6.90 1.26 -5.41
N HIS A 100 -5.83 0.53 -5.21
CA HIS A 100 -4.53 0.75 -5.85
C HIS A 100 -4.38 -0.24 -6.99
N TYR A 101 -4.62 0.23 -8.21
CA TYR A 101 -4.53 -0.58 -9.42
C TYR A 101 -3.12 -0.54 -10.01
N ARG A 102 -2.63 -1.67 -10.46
CA ARG A 102 -1.40 -1.79 -11.27
C ARG A 102 -1.56 -2.86 -12.33
N CYS A 103 -1.19 -2.50 -13.55
CA CYS A 103 -1.07 -3.44 -14.66
C CYS A 103 0.41 -3.73 -14.90
N LEU A 104 0.80 -5.00 -14.89
CA LEU A 104 2.15 -5.40 -15.24
C LEU A 104 2.24 -5.63 -16.74
N VAL A 105 3.23 -5.02 -17.39
CA VAL A 105 3.44 -5.11 -18.83
C VAL A 105 4.92 -5.32 -19.10
N MET A 106 5.26 -6.31 -19.91
CA MET A 106 6.63 -6.56 -20.37
C MET A 106 6.88 -5.87 -21.69
N SER A 107 8.05 -5.23 -21.85
CA SER A 107 8.48 -4.72 -23.14
C SER A 107 8.83 -5.89 -24.10
N ARG A 108 8.84 -5.59 -25.40
CA ARG A 108 9.30 -6.55 -26.40
C ARG A 108 10.75 -6.97 -26.15
N ALA A 109 11.62 -6.00 -25.85
CA ALA A 109 13.04 -6.25 -25.60
C ALA A 109 13.23 -7.19 -24.39
N TYR A 110 12.48 -6.97 -23.32
CA TYR A 110 12.54 -7.83 -22.14
C TYR A 110 12.09 -9.26 -22.46
N ILE A 111 10.97 -9.42 -23.19
CA ILE A 111 10.44 -10.73 -23.55
C ILE A 111 11.46 -11.50 -24.41
N GLU A 112 12.01 -10.84 -25.44
CA GLU A 112 13.00 -11.47 -26.35
C GLU A 112 14.28 -11.89 -25.59
N ALA A 113 14.76 -11.03 -24.68
CA ALA A 113 15.98 -11.32 -23.91
C ALA A 113 15.78 -12.40 -22.83
N ASN A 114 14.56 -12.51 -22.26
CA ASN A 114 14.30 -13.36 -21.09
C ASN A 114 13.31 -14.50 -21.35
N PHE A 115 13.04 -14.84 -22.62
CA PHE A 115 11.96 -15.78 -22.97
C PHE A 115 12.10 -17.14 -22.30
N GLU A 116 13.32 -17.71 -22.26
CA GLU A 116 13.57 -18.99 -21.60
C GLU A 116 13.33 -18.93 -20.09
N SER A 117 13.68 -17.82 -19.46
CA SER A 117 13.39 -17.59 -18.04
C SER A 117 11.89 -17.51 -17.79
N ILE A 118 11.16 -16.74 -18.61
CA ILE A 118 9.71 -16.63 -18.55
C ILE A 118 9.06 -18.00 -18.69
N ARG A 119 9.50 -18.80 -19.65
CA ARG A 119 9.02 -20.16 -19.88
C ARG A 119 9.27 -21.08 -18.68
N THR A 120 10.47 -21.03 -18.12
CA THR A 120 10.85 -21.87 -16.98
C THR A 120 10.07 -21.51 -15.72
N HIS A 121 9.77 -20.22 -15.51
CA HIS A 121 9.03 -19.73 -14.34
C HIS A 121 7.51 -19.67 -14.52
N ALA A 122 6.99 -20.06 -15.69
CA ALA A 122 5.56 -20.05 -15.97
C ALA A 122 4.71 -20.88 -14.99
N CYS A 123 5.32 -21.89 -14.38
CA CYS A 123 4.70 -22.77 -13.39
C CYS A 123 5.30 -22.60 -11.98
N ALA A 124 6.02 -21.52 -11.69
CA ALA A 124 6.73 -21.35 -10.41
C ALA A 124 5.79 -21.30 -9.19
N ILE A 125 4.56 -20.79 -9.35
CA ILE A 125 3.58 -20.69 -8.26
C ILE A 125 2.31 -21.48 -8.60
N GLU A 126 1.87 -21.50 -9.86
CA GLU A 126 0.68 -22.23 -10.32
C GLU A 126 1.07 -23.32 -11.32
N GLN A 127 0.63 -24.56 -11.08
CA GLN A 127 0.76 -25.61 -12.07
C GLN A 127 -0.27 -25.39 -13.18
N ARG A 128 0.18 -24.94 -14.35
CA ARG A 128 -0.65 -24.84 -15.55
C ARG A 128 -0.56 -26.13 -16.33
N LEU A 129 -1.73 -26.67 -16.64
CA LEU A 129 -1.82 -28.00 -17.32
C LEU A 129 -1.48 -27.92 -18.80
N ASP A 130 -1.36 -26.72 -19.41
CA ASP A 130 -1.18 -26.58 -20.85
C ASP A 130 -0.46 -25.31 -21.28
N ALA A 131 0.15 -25.45 -22.41
CA ALA A 131 0.54 -24.57 -23.48
C ALA A 131 2.04 -24.25 -23.54
N GLU A 132 2.60 -24.65 -24.64
CA GLU A 132 3.81 -24.02 -25.17
C GLU A 132 3.57 -22.49 -25.22
N ILE A 133 4.32 -21.76 -24.42
CA ILE A 133 4.27 -20.28 -24.45
C ILE A 133 4.79 -19.85 -25.80
N ASN A 134 3.97 -19.11 -26.55
CA ASN A 134 4.34 -18.55 -27.82
C ASN A 134 4.87 -17.12 -27.63
N MET A 135 6.13 -16.88 -27.97
CA MET A 135 6.80 -15.58 -27.80
C MET A 135 6.07 -14.45 -28.54
N GLU A 136 5.67 -14.66 -29.78
CA GLU A 136 4.97 -13.63 -30.58
C GLU A 136 3.57 -13.31 -30.05
N ALA A 137 2.88 -14.31 -29.50
CA ALA A 137 1.61 -14.09 -28.81
C ALA A 137 1.81 -13.24 -27.54
N LEU A 138 2.82 -13.58 -26.74
CA LEU A 138 3.16 -12.85 -25.52
C LEU A 138 3.52 -11.38 -25.81
N ILE A 139 4.34 -11.13 -26.84
CA ILE A 139 4.69 -9.78 -27.30
C ILE A 139 3.43 -9.01 -27.73
N ARG A 140 2.56 -9.64 -28.52
CA ARG A 140 1.34 -9.01 -29.01
C ARG A 140 0.40 -8.64 -27.87
N GLU A 141 0.16 -9.55 -26.92
CA GLU A 141 -0.71 -9.32 -25.76
C GLU A 141 -0.18 -8.18 -24.88
N ASN A 142 1.12 -8.17 -24.60
CA ASN A 142 1.74 -7.10 -23.80
C ASN A 142 1.63 -5.74 -24.50
N LYS A 143 1.88 -5.67 -25.80
CA LYS A 143 1.71 -4.45 -26.61
C LYS A 143 0.27 -3.95 -26.59
N GLN A 144 -0.71 -4.82 -26.77
CA GLN A 144 -2.13 -4.45 -26.73
C GLN A 144 -2.54 -3.97 -25.34
N THR A 145 -2.05 -4.64 -24.28
CA THR A 145 -2.30 -4.24 -22.91
C THR A 145 -1.73 -2.88 -22.60
N LEU A 146 -0.49 -2.59 -23.03
CA LEU A 146 0.11 -1.27 -22.88
C LEU A 146 -0.72 -0.17 -23.53
N GLN A 147 -1.11 -0.38 -24.79
CA GLN A 147 -1.96 0.56 -25.53
C GLN A 147 -3.29 0.82 -24.81
N ARG A 148 -3.93 -0.22 -24.27
CA ARG A 148 -5.17 -0.08 -23.50
C ARG A 148 -4.96 0.64 -22.17
N CYS A 149 -3.83 0.39 -21.48
CA CYS A 149 -3.49 1.15 -20.27
C CYS A 149 -3.38 2.64 -20.56
N GLU A 150 -2.73 3.02 -21.66
CA GLU A 150 -2.60 4.41 -22.11
C GLU A 150 -3.95 5.01 -22.48
N GLU A 151 -4.77 4.30 -23.25
CA GLU A 151 -6.10 4.73 -23.69
C GLU A 151 -7.04 5.02 -22.50
N PHE A 152 -7.05 4.14 -21.50
CA PHE A 152 -7.96 4.24 -20.33
C PHE A 152 -7.32 4.96 -19.12
N GLY A 153 -6.10 5.46 -19.24
CA GLY A 153 -5.39 6.11 -18.14
C GLY A 153 -5.18 5.18 -16.94
N CYS A 154 -4.90 3.90 -17.20
CA CYS A 154 -4.62 2.92 -16.17
C CYS A 154 -3.14 2.96 -15.77
N PRO A 155 -2.81 3.05 -14.48
CA PRO A 155 -1.43 2.94 -14.02
C PRO A 155 -0.83 1.58 -14.38
N TYR A 156 0.36 1.58 -14.98
CA TYR A 156 1.07 0.35 -15.32
C TYR A 156 2.54 0.39 -14.87
N VAL A 157 3.15 -0.79 -14.80
CA VAL A 157 4.57 -0.98 -14.59
C VAL A 157 5.13 -1.64 -15.84
N LEU A 158 6.00 -0.92 -16.57
CA LEU A 158 6.72 -1.47 -17.71
C LEU A 158 7.97 -2.21 -17.22
N ILE A 159 8.03 -3.50 -17.47
CA ILE A 159 9.17 -4.36 -17.20
C ILE A 159 10.03 -4.37 -18.47
N ASP A 160 11.16 -3.64 -18.45
CA ASP A 160 11.97 -3.41 -19.66
C ASP A 160 13.36 -4.05 -19.57
N ASP A 161 14.18 -3.74 -18.56
CA ASP A 161 15.55 -4.27 -18.44
C ASP A 161 15.64 -5.45 -17.47
N THR A 162 15.17 -5.26 -16.25
CA THR A 162 15.18 -6.26 -15.19
C THR A 162 13.81 -6.41 -14.58
N TYR A 163 13.49 -7.60 -14.10
CA TYR A 163 12.27 -7.78 -13.30
C TYR A 163 12.47 -7.04 -11.97
N PRO A 164 11.71 -5.97 -11.67
CA PRO A 164 11.98 -5.13 -10.53
C PRO A 164 11.72 -5.89 -9.23
N ASP A 165 12.70 -5.90 -8.33
CA ASP A 165 12.58 -6.53 -7.01
C ASP A 165 11.56 -5.82 -6.12
N ASN A 166 11.34 -4.51 -6.33
CA ASN A 166 10.38 -3.67 -5.63
C ASN A 166 9.27 -3.19 -6.58
N LEU A 167 8.53 -4.12 -7.17
CA LEU A 167 7.48 -3.83 -8.15
C LEU A 167 6.33 -2.97 -7.62
N TYR A 168 6.17 -2.87 -6.31
CA TYR A 168 4.99 -2.23 -5.75
C TYR A 168 5.23 -1.61 -4.38
N SER A 169 5.23 -0.29 -4.35
CA SER A 169 4.69 0.47 -3.23
C SER A 169 3.43 1.17 -3.72
N PRO A 170 2.27 1.02 -3.09
CA PRO A 170 1.07 1.78 -3.46
C PRO A 170 1.28 3.28 -3.27
N PHE A 171 2.31 3.65 -2.52
CA PHE A 171 2.70 5.00 -2.17
C PHE A 171 4.17 5.22 -2.49
N ALA A 172 4.50 6.37 -3.05
CA ALA A 172 5.87 6.83 -3.17
C ALA A 172 6.33 7.30 -1.78
N VAL A 173 7.05 6.44 -1.06
CA VAL A 173 7.68 6.78 0.22
C VAL A 173 9.15 7.08 -0.03
N THR A 174 9.56 8.30 0.23
CA THR A 174 10.93 8.79 -0.02
C THR A 174 11.50 9.48 1.21
N SER A 175 12.83 9.55 1.33
CA SER A 175 13.48 10.40 2.33
C SER A 175 13.06 11.85 2.09
N ALA A 176 12.61 12.52 3.14
CA ALA A 176 12.20 13.91 3.05
C ALA A 176 13.42 14.83 3.08
N SER A 177 13.41 15.84 2.23
CA SER A 177 14.39 16.92 2.19
C SER A 177 13.97 18.08 3.10
N PHE A 178 14.85 19.08 3.26
CA PHE A 178 14.50 20.32 3.98
C PHE A 178 13.28 21.03 3.37
N GLU A 179 13.17 21.04 2.04
CA GLU A 179 12.06 21.68 1.32
C GLU A 179 10.70 21.01 1.62
N ASP A 180 10.71 19.73 2.00
CA ASP A 180 9.51 18.97 2.33
C ASP A 180 8.97 19.27 3.74
N MET A 181 9.74 19.96 4.59
CA MET A 181 9.32 20.26 5.98
C MET A 181 8.07 21.14 6.03
N SER A 182 7.87 22.01 5.04
CA SER A 182 6.63 22.78 4.91
C SER A 182 5.40 21.88 4.69
N MET A 183 5.55 20.84 3.86
CA MET A 183 4.49 19.85 3.62
C MET A 183 4.26 18.97 4.86
N ALA A 184 5.32 18.52 5.51
CA ALA A 184 5.23 17.76 6.77
C ALA A 184 4.49 18.56 7.86
N ALA A 185 4.77 19.85 7.99
CA ALA A 185 4.06 20.75 8.91
C ALA A 185 2.56 20.86 8.58
N HIS A 186 2.22 21.03 7.30
CA HIS A 186 0.81 21.04 6.88
C HIS A 186 0.08 19.74 7.24
N ILE A 187 0.71 18.60 6.96
CA ILE A 187 0.17 17.27 7.31
C ILE A 187 -0.01 17.15 8.83
N MET A 188 0.98 17.53 9.61
CA MET A 188 0.93 17.48 11.07
C MET A 188 -0.22 18.31 11.63
N VAL A 189 -0.31 19.58 11.22
CA VAL A 189 -1.37 20.50 11.64
C VAL A 189 -2.76 19.95 11.31
N THR A 190 -2.99 19.58 10.06
CA THR A 190 -4.30 19.10 9.58
C THR A 190 -4.72 17.81 10.27
N SER A 191 -3.79 16.86 10.41
CA SER A 191 -4.08 15.59 11.09
C SER A 191 -4.34 15.77 12.57
N PHE A 192 -3.58 16.64 13.27
CA PHE A 192 -3.75 16.91 14.68
C PHE A 192 -5.11 17.59 14.95
N GLN A 193 -5.45 18.62 14.19
CA GLN A 193 -6.74 19.30 14.29
C GLN A 193 -7.91 18.32 14.17
N THR A 194 -7.85 17.40 13.20
CA THR A 194 -8.92 16.43 13.01
C THR A 194 -8.95 15.34 14.09
N ALA A 195 -7.77 14.86 14.52
CA ALA A 195 -7.69 13.75 15.47
C ALA A 195 -8.01 14.14 16.91
N PHE A 196 -7.78 15.42 17.28
CA PHE A 196 -7.83 15.88 18.67
C PHE A 196 -8.84 17.00 18.94
N ALA A 197 -9.70 17.36 17.96
CA ALA A 197 -10.69 18.44 18.10
C ALA A 197 -11.56 18.32 19.35
N GLU A 198 -11.89 17.10 19.78
CA GLU A 198 -12.76 16.83 20.93
C GLU A 198 -12.00 16.65 22.26
N PHE A 199 -10.66 16.60 22.23
CA PHE A 199 -9.83 16.18 23.37
C PHE A 199 -8.97 17.29 23.94
N VAL A 200 -8.76 18.39 23.20
CA VAL A 200 -7.94 19.51 23.64
C VAL A 200 -8.74 20.82 23.61
N THR A 201 -8.35 21.77 24.44
CA THR A 201 -8.98 23.09 24.45
C THR A 201 -8.69 23.88 23.17
N PRO A 202 -9.52 24.82 22.74
CA PRO A 202 -9.25 25.69 21.60
C PRO A 202 -7.92 26.44 21.71
N GLN A 203 -7.48 26.79 22.91
CA GLN A 203 -6.23 27.48 23.17
C GLN A 203 -5.03 26.54 22.86
N THR A 204 -5.06 25.32 23.38
CA THR A 204 -4.04 24.30 23.12
C THR A 204 -4.02 23.92 21.64
N MET A 205 -5.21 23.73 21.04
CA MET A 205 -5.31 23.48 19.60
C MET A 205 -4.61 24.56 18.79
N HIS A 206 -4.89 25.86 19.08
CA HIS A 206 -4.26 26.97 18.37
C HIS A 206 -2.74 27.00 18.55
N ALA A 207 -2.25 26.73 19.77
CA ALA A 207 -0.82 26.71 20.06
C ALA A 207 -0.08 25.57 19.33
N CYS A 208 -0.67 24.35 19.34
CA CYS A 208 -0.06 23.16 18.75
C CYS A 208 -0.16 23.10 17.21
N THR A 209 -1.09 23.85 16.63
CA THR A 209 -1.37 23.80 15.18
C THR A 209 -1.13 25.14 14.47
N ASN A 210 -0.27 25.98 15.04
CA ASN A 210 0.22 27.18 14.33
C ASN A 210 1.14 26.72 13.19
N PRO A 211 0.79 26.94 11.91
CA PRO A 211 1.53 26.38 10.78
C PRO A 211 2.99 26.85 10.70
N GLU A 212 3.24 28.12 11.06
CA GLU A 212 4.59 28.70 11.02
C GLU A 212 5.48 28.11 12.13
N ASN A 213 4.95 27.98 13.34
CA ASN A 213 5.69 27.38 14.45
C ASN A 213 6.01 25.89 14.17
N CYS A 214 5.04 25.15 13.65
CA CYS A 214 5.21 23.75 13.27
C CYS A 214 6.27 23.59 12.18
N ARG A 215 6.24 24.44 11.14
CA ARG A 215 7.23 24.44 10.09
C ARG A 215 8.63 24.74 10.63
N ASN A 216 8.79 25.84 11.37
CA ASN A 216 10.08 26.23 11.93
C ASN A 216 10.66 25.17 12.85
N MET A 217 9.82 24.49 13.64
CA MET A 217 10.22 23.36 14.49
C MET A 217 10.74 22.18 13.66
N LEU A 218 10.02 21.76 12.62
CA LEU A 218 10.44 20.64 11.78
C LEU A 218 11.69 20.97 10.95
N GLU A 219 11.81 22.20 10.42
CA GLU A 219 13.00 22.68 9.72
C GLU A 219 14.23 22.66 10.64
N GLN A 220 14.08 23.08 11.89
CA GLN A 220 15.15 23.05 12.88
C GLN A 220 15.56 21.61 13.19
N ILE A 221 14.62 20.74 13.48
CA ILE A 221 14.88 19.30 13.77
C ILE A 221 15.57 18.63 12.59
N HIS A 222 15.15 18.91 11.36
CA HIS A 222 15.78 18.37 10.16
C HIS A 222 17.22 18.88 9.99
N THR A 223 17.46 20.17 10.27
CA THR A 223 18.77 20.80 10.17
C THR A 223 19.75 20.26 11.22
N ASP A 224 19.29 20.01 12.43
CA ASP A 224 20.10 19.44 13.51
C ASP A 224 20.55 17.99 13.20
N GLY A 225 19.86 17.30 12.28
CA GLY A 225 20.23 15.97 11.78
C GLY A 225 19.97 14.82 12.76
N ASP A 226 19.32 15.09 13.88
CA ASP A 226 19.06 14.09 14.94
C ASP A 226 17.92 13.13 14.61
N MET A 227 17.09 13.47 13.63
CA MET A 227 15.95 12.67 13.19
C MET A 227 16.01 12.33 11.71
N GLN A 228 15.49 11.15 11.38
CA GLN A 228 15.23 10.73 10.00
C GLN A 228 13.78 10.98 9.66
N PHE A 229 13.52 11.36 8.41
CA PHE A 229 12.17 11.67 7.92
C PHE A 229 11.89 10.94 6.61
N LEU A 230 10.68 10.35 6.50
CA LEU A 230 10.11 9.88 5.24
C LEU A 230 8.82 10.62 4.96
N LEU A 231 8.61 10.97 3.70
CA LEU A 231 7.38 11.55 3.17
C LEU A 231 6.70 10.53 2.24
N GLY A 232 5.38 10.41 2.34
CA GLY A 232 4.58 9.52 1.50
C GLY A 232 3.54 10.29 0.70
N ASP A 233 3.68 10.33 -0.64
CA ASP A 233 2.76 10.94 -1.61
C ASP A 233 2.31 12.37 -1.26
N ASN A 234 3.11 13.15 -0.53
CA ASN A 234 2.75 14.45 0.03
C ASN A 234 1.49 14.43 0.91
N GLN A 235 1.11 13.28 1.45
CA GLN A 235 -0.11 13.07 2.25
C GLN A 235 0.16 12.47 3.63
N GLY A 236 1.40 12.09 3.90
CA GLY A 236 1.81 11.56 5.20
C GLY A 236 3.30 11.64 5.39
N PHE A 237 3.75 11.69 6.64
CA PHE A 237 5.15 11.58 6.99
C PHE A 237 5.33 10.76 8.27
N ILE A 238 6.52 10.20 8.42
CA ILE A 238 7.01 9.56 9.64
C ILE A 238 8.39 10.09 9.96
N CYS A 239 8.68 10.28 11.24
CA CYS A 239 10.03 10.58 11.67
C CYS A 239 10.41 9.75 12.89
N TRP A 240 11.70 9.44 12.99
CA TRP A 240 12.27 8.68 14.10
C TRP A 240 13.66 9.17 14.48
N GLN A 241 14.03 8.91 15.72
CA GLN A 241 15.33 9.23 16.28
C GLN A 241 16.01 7.96 16.78
N VAL A 242 17.24 7.75 16.34
CA VAL A 242 18.09 6.65 16.85
C VAL A 242 18.71 7.08 18.16
N ARG A 243 18.44 6.34 19.24
CA ARG A 243 19.07 6.48 20.55
C ARG A 243 20.08 5.35 20.77
N GLU A 244 20.86 5.39 21.84
CA GLU A 244 21.95 4.43 22.07
C GLU A 244 21.49 2.96 21.97
N ALA A 245 20.40 2.58 22.65
CA ALA A 245 19.91 1.20 22.72
C ALA A 245 18.62 0.95 21.92
N GLU A 246 17.81 1.97 21.71
CA GLU A 246 16.47 1.88 21.13
C GLU A 246 16.28 2.94 20.04
N THR A 247 15.27 2.79 19.21
CA THR A 247 14.84 3.80 18.26
C THR A 247 13.43 4.28 18.61
N GLU A 248 13.25 5.59 18.71
CA GLU A 248 11.95 6.19 18.96
C GLU A 248 11.31 6.64 17.66
N ILE A 249 10.12 6.11 17.35
CA ILE A 249 9.24 6.74 16.37
C ILE A 249 8.58 7.94 17.05
N VAL A 250 8.99 9.14 16.64
CA VAL A 250 8.56 10.40 17.27
C VAL A 250 7.21 10.84 16.76
N ALA A 251 6.97 10.72 15.44
CA ALA A 251 5.71 11.08 14.84
C ALA A 251 5.39 10.23 13.60
N LEU A 252 4.12 9.92 13.42
CA LEU A 252 3.52 9.38 12.20
C LEU A 252 2.19 10.11 11.98
N HIS A 253 2.15 10.93 10.96
CA HIS A 253 0.98 11.70 10.57
C HIS A 253 0.58 11.41 9.13
N THR A 254 -0.72 11.32 8.88
CA THR A 254 -1.29 11.25 7.53
C THR A 254 -2.50 12.18 7.47
N LEU A 255 -2.73 12.79 6.32
CA LEU A 255 -3.93 13.60 6.11
C LEU A 255 -5.20 12.77 6.35
N PRO A 256 -6.30 13.38 6.83
CA PRO A 256 -7.55 12.66 7.14
C PRO A 256 -8.10 11.87 5.95
N GLU A 257 -8.01 12.39 4.75
CA GLU A 257 -8.44 11.73 3.51
C GLU A 257 -7.64 10.46 3.18
N SER A 258 -6.42 10.35 3.72
CA SER A 258 -5.56 9.17 3.55
C SER A 258 -5.75 8.13 4.67
N TRP A 259 -6.63 8.36 5.63
CA TRP A 259 -6.88 7.39 6.69
C TRP A 259 -7.55 6.13 6.13
N GLY A 260 -7.03 4.97 6.52
CA GLY A 260 -7.52 3.66 6.03
C GLY A 260 -7.05 3.29 4.62
N THR A 261 -6.33 4.16 3.89
CA THR A 261 -5.81 3.86 2.54
C THR A 261 -4.59 2.95 2.54
N GLY A 262 -3.91 2.79 3.70
CA GLY A 262 -2.66 2.04 3.83
C GLY A 262 -1.39 2.90 3.81
N LEU A 263 -1.50 4.23 3.61
CA LEU A 263 -0.33 5.12 3.61
C LEU A 263 0.47 5.05 4.92
N GLY A 264 -0.21 5.07 6.07
CA GLY A 264 0.44 4.93 7.37
C GLY A 264 1.21 3.61 7.51
N HIS A 265 0.66 2.50 6.96
CA HIS A 265 1.34 1.21 6.92
C HIS A 265 2.60 1.27 6.03
N ALA A 266 2.51 1.87 4.85
CA ALA A 266 3.65 2.00 3.95
C ALA A 266 4.79 2.82 4.58
N LEU A 267 4.47 3.95 5.21
CA LEU A 267 5.42 4.78 5.95
C LEU A 267 6.08 4.03 7.10
N LEU A 268 5.29 3.37 7.95
CA LEU A 268 5.80 2.61 9.09
C LEU A 268 6.68 1.43 8.64
N THR A 269 6.25 0.69 7.62
CA THR A 269 7.03 -0.45 7.09
C THR A 269 8.37 0.01 6.54
N GLU A 270 8.40 1.10 5.77
CA GLU A 270 9.64 1.63 5.22
C GLU A 270 10.58 2.16 6.33
N ALA A 271 10.04 2.86 7.33
CA ALA A 271 10.81 3.30 8.48
C ALA A 271 11.41 2.11 9.24
N LEU A 272 10.63 1.06 9.51
CA LEU A 272 11.11 -0.16 10.19
C LEU A 272 12.18 -0.88 9.37
N ASN A 273 12.07 -0.91 8.04
CA ASN A 273 13.11 -1.47 7.16
C ASN A 273 14.44 -0.70 7.29
N GLN A 274 14.38 0.64 7.35
CA GLN A 274 15.57 1.48 7.52
C GLN A 274 16.15 1.43 8.93
N ILE A 275 15.30 1.26 9.95
CA ILE A 275 15.75 1.09 11.36
C ILE A 275 16.47 -0.25 11.53
N GLY A 276 16.04 -1.31 10.81
CA GLY A 276 16.63 -2.65 10.90
C GLY A 276 16.31 -3.36 12.23
N ASP A 277 17.27 -4.16 12.70
CA ASP A 277 17.13 -5.06 13.87
C ASP A 277 17.23 -4.36 15.23
N ARG A 278 16.74 -3.12 15.33
CA ARG A 278 16.75 -2.37 16.59
C ARG A 278 15.40 -2.47 17.29
N SER A 279 15.41 -2.45 18.62
CA SER A 279 14.20 -2.29 19.40
C SER A 279 13.58 -0.91 19.12
N VAL A 280 12.28 -0.88 18.88
CA VAL A 280 11.55 0.34 18.51
C VAL A 280 10.47 0.63 19.52
N PHE A 281 10.36 1.89 19.93
CA PHE A 281 9.26 2.33 20.78
C PHE A 281 8.62 3.62 20.23
N LEU A 282 7.43 3.90 20.74
CA LEU A 282 6.71 5.14 20.47
C LEU A 282 5.78 5.49 21.63
N TRP A 283 5.35 6.75 21.66
CA TRP A 283 4.31 7.22 22.56
C TRP A 283 3.05 7.56 21.75
N ALA A 284 1.90 7.10 22.21
CA ALA A 284 0.62 7.40 21.60
C ALA A 284 -0.35 7.94 22.65
N PHE A 285 -1.13 8.96 22.30
CA PHE A 285 -2.17 9.45 23.19
C PHE A 285 -3.20 8.36 23.49
N LYS A 286 -3.46 8.11 24.76
CA LYS A 286 -4.38 7.06 25.24
C LYS A 286 -5.78 7.18 24.64
N VAL A 287 -6.22 8.41 24.39
CA VAL A 287 -7.52 8.73 23.76
C VAL A 287 -7.54 8.42 22.26
N ASN A 288 -6.39 8.40 21.59
CA ASN A 288 -6.30 8.10 20.16
C ASN A 288 -6.38 6.60 19.90
N THR A 289 -7.57 6.03 20.09
CA THR A 289 -7.83 4.59 19.92
C THR A 289 -7.54 4.09 18.51
N ARG A 290 -7.66 4.95 17.48
CA ARG A 290 -7.32 4.61 16.11
C ARG A 290 -5.81 4.37 15.95
N ALA A 291 -4.97 5.28 16.43
CA ALA A 291 -3.51 5.13 16.37
C ALA A 291 -3.04 3.92 17.19
N ARG A 292 -3.60 3.70 18.38
CA ARG A 292 -3.27 2.55 19.22
C ARG A 292 -3.56 1.23 18.50
N ARG A 293 -4.77 1.05 17.92
CA ARG A 293 -5.13 -0.14 17.13
C ARG A 293 -4.25 -0.31 15.90
N PHE A 294 -3.83 0.80 15.29
CA PHE A 294 -2.91 0.76 14.16
C PHE A 294 -1.55 0.18 14.61
N TYR A 295 -0.95 0.67 15.68
CA TYR A 295 0.33 0.16 16.17
C TYR A 295 0.23 -1.30 16.65
N GLU A 296 -0.84 -1.67 17.35
CA GLU A 296 -1.11 -3.05 17.80
C GLU A 296 -1.14 -4.03 16.61
N LYS A 297 -1.78 -3.65 15.50
CA LYS A 297 -1.79 -4.44 14.24
C LYS A 297 -0.40 -4.60 13.62
N HIS A 298 0.54 -3.74 13.95
CA HIS A 298 1.91 -3.77 13.44
C HIS A 298 2.92 -4.36 14.43
N GLY A 299 2.43 -5.11 15.41
CA GLY A 299 3.27 -5.84 16.36
C GLY A 299 3.83 -5.00 17.50
N PHE A 300 3.32 -3.78 17.70
CA PHE A 300 3.63 -3.00 18.88
C PHE A 300 2.75 -3.43 20.05
N VAL A 301 3.34 -3.53 21.23
CA VAL A 301 2.66 -3.93 22.47
C VAL A 301 2.81 -2.80 23.49
N TRP A 302 1.72 -2.46 24.17
CA TRP A 302 1.78 -1.54 25.29
C TRP A 302 2.62 -2.15 26.43
N ASP A 303 3.64 -1.44 26.86
CA ASP A 303 4.59 -1.92 27.90
C ASP A 303 4.14 -1.62 29.35
N GLY A 304 2.98 -0.98 29.52
CA GLY A 304 2.45 -0.59 30.83
C GLY A 304 2.83 0.81 31.28
N ASN A 305 3.74 1.49 30.59
CA ASN A 305 4.18 2.83 30.96
C ASN A 305 3.21 3.90 30.42
N GLU A 306 2.96 4.91 31.26
CA GLU A 306 2.15 6.08 30.94
C GLU A 306 2.91 7.35 31.37
N ARG A 307 2.69 8.43 30.62
CA ARG A 307 3.13 9.78 31.00
C ARG A 307 2.06 10.80 30.73
N VAL A 308 2.08 11.90 31.48
CA VAL A 308 1.18 13.02 31.24
C VAL A 308 1.86 13.97 30.26
N SER A 309 1.16 14.27 29.18
CA SER A 309 1.61 15.21 28.14
C SER A 309 1.37 16.66 28.57
N GLU A 310 2.14 17.56 28.00
CA GLU A 310 1.92 19.02 28.13
C GLU A 310 0.63 19.48 27.41
N PHE A 311 0.07 18.66 26.52
CA PHE A 311 -1.16 18.95 25.79
C PHE A 311 -2.40 18.69 26.67
N ASP A 312 -2.85 19.70 27.39
CA ASP A 312 -4.03 19.67 28.28
C ASP A 312 -4.07 18.47 29.25
N GLY A 313 -2.90 17.96 29.64
CA GLY A 313 -2.79 16.81 30.55
C GLY A 313 -3.21 15.48 29.95
N LEU A 314 -3.29 15.37 28.63
CA LEU A 314 -3.57 14.12 27.95
C LEU A 314 -2.53 13.06 28.32
N VAL A 315 -2.98 11.84 28.59
CA VAL A 315 -2.11 10.72 28.91
C VAL A 315 -1.60 10.08 27.63
N GLU A 316 -0.30 9.86 27.56
CA GLU A 316 0.36 9.05 26.54
C GLU A 316 0.74 7.68 27.11
N VAL A 317 0.65 6.66 26.26
CA VAL A 317 1.00 5.26 26.57
C VAL A 317 2.18 4.83 25.68
N LYS A 318 3.15 4.13 26.29
CA LYS A 318 4.33 3.65 25.57
C LYS A 318 4.03 2.32 24.89
N TYR A 319 4.30 2.24 23.62
CA TYR A 319 4.28 1.02 22.83
C TYR A 319 5.68 0.61 22.45
N ILE A 320 6.01 -0.68 22.58
CA ILE A 320 7.29 -1.26 22.22
C ILE A 320 7.09 -2.35 21.16
N ARG A 321 8.05 -2.47 20.25
CA ARG A 321 8.18 -3.58 19.32
C ARG A 321 9.59 -4.13 19.44
N THR A 322 9.67 -5.33 19.98
CA THR A 322 10.89 -6.16 19.98
C THR A 322 10.83 -7.13 18.81
N LEU A 323 11.98 -7.47 18.28
CA LEU A 323 12.12 -8.46 17.21
C LEU A 323 11.73 -9.86 17.66
#